data_9caed9f7c6e9ef14ddb2de3c1dc808dd
#
_entry.id   9caed9f7c6e9ef14ddb2de3c1dc808dd
#
_cell.length_a   1.000
_cell.length_b   1.000
_cell.length_c   1.000
_cell.angle_alpha   90.00
_cell.angle_beta   90.00
_cell.angle_gamma   90.00
#
_symmetry.space_group_name_H-M   'P 1'
#
loop_
_entity.id
_entity.type
_entity.pdbx_description
1 polymer ?
#
loop_
_entity_poly.entity_id
_entity_poly.type
_entity_poly.pdbx_seq_one_letter_code
_entity_poly.pdbx_strand_id
1 'polypeptide(L)'
;MIPTTAPALRKKYADLTKVANDLGIINFDIVDSGSKLQLTGTASYQLAKDELWNAIKRHSGWEDELAADIKVANTDLHGQYTVKGGDSLSKIARYIYGDASAFQKIFDANRDILKTPDVIHPGQILKIPRV
;
A
#
# COMPACT_ATOMS: atom_id res chain seq x y z
N MET A 1 6.21 28.78 -19.91
CA MET A 1 6.39 27.41 -19.44
C MET A 1 5.61 26.47 -20.36
N ILE A 2 6.27 25.46 -20.85
CA ILE A 2 5.60 24.45 -21.66
C ILE A 2 4.83 23.52 -20.71
N PRO A 3 3.51 23.39 -20.86
CA PRO A 3 2.76 22.46 -20.01
C PRO A 3 3.26 21.04 -20.24
N THR A 4 3.37 20.27 -19.17
CA THR A 4 3.72 18.85 -19.27
C THR A 4 2.60 18.12 -19.99
N THR A 5 2.92 17.44 -21.08
CA THR A 5 1.92 16.74 -21.88
C THR A 5 1.52 15.41 -21.21
N ALA A 6 0.32 14.94 -21.50
CA ALA A 6 -0.16 13.66 -20.98
C ALA A 6 0.78 12.48 -21.31
N PRO A 7 1.34 12.36 -22.55
CA PRO A 7 2.32 11.31 -22.82
C PRO A 7 3.58 11.39 -21.96
N ALA A 8 4.07 12.60 -21.68
CA ALA A 8 5.24 12.77 -20.81
C ALA A 8 4.92 12.43 -19.36
N LEU A 9 3.75 12.80 -18.87
CA LEU A 9 3.28 12.44 -17.52
C LEU A 9 3.08 10.92 -17.41
N ARG A 10 2.49 10.28 -18.39
CA ARG A 10 2.31 8.83 -18.39
C ARG A 10 3.65 8.10 -18.31
N LYS A 11 4.65 8.57 -19.02
CA LYS A 11 6.00 7.99 -18.97
C LYS A 11 6.61 8.18 -17.59
N LYS A 12 6.49 9.37 -17.02
CA LYS A 12 7.02 9.69 -15.68
C LYS A 12 6.43 8.78 -14.60
N TYR A 13 5.13 8.49 -14.69
CA TYR A 13 4.40 7.73 -13.67
C TYR A 13 4.11 6.29 -14.08
N ALA A 14 4.80 5.77 -15.11
CA ALA A 14 4.57 4.41 -15.59
C ALA A 14 4.87 3.34 -14.55
N ASP A 15 5.78 3.61 -13.59
CA ASP A 15 6.08 2.71 -12.49
C ASP A 15 4.88 2.43 -11.60
N LEU A 16 3.93 3.36 -11.51
CA LEU A 16 2.76 3.21 -10.62
C LEU A 16 1.85 2.07 -11.08
N THR A 17 1.79 1.78 -12.37
CA THR A 17 1.03 0.63 -12.86
C THR A 17 1.59 -0.68 -12.30
N LYS A 18 2.92 -0.83 -12.30
CA LYS A 18 3.56 -2.00 -11.73
C LYS A 18 3.35 -2.07 -10.22
N VAL A 19 3.53 -0.94 -9.53
CA VAL A 19 3.30 -0.88 -8.08
C VAL A 19 1.86 -1.27 -7.74
N ALA A 20 0.88 -0.71 -8.47
CA ALA A 20 -0.52 -1.04 -8.25
C ALA A 20 -0.81 -2.53 -8.46
N ASN A 21 -0.24 -3.12 -9.51
CA ASN A 21 -0.39 -4.56 -9.77
C ASN A 21 0.24 -5.40 -8.66
N ASP A 22 1.43 -5.02 -8.20
CA ASP A 22 2.14 -5.75 -7.14
C ASP A 22 1.37 -5.66 -5.81
N LEU A 23 0.66 -4.56 -5.58
CA LEU A 23 -0.17 -4.36 -4.38
C LEU A 23 -1.57 -4.99 -4.49
N GLY A 24 -1.92 -5.55 -5.65
CA GLY A 24 -3.25 -6.12 -5.85
C GLY A 24 -4.37 -5.09 -6.02
N ILE A 25 -4.03 -3.87 -6.44
CA ILE A 25 -5.04 -2.85 -6.74
C ILE A 25 -5.81 -3.30 -7.98
N ILE A 26 -7.13 -3.42 -7.86
CA ILE A 26 -7.98 -3.82 -8.98
C ILE A 26 -8.55 -2.59 -9.69
N ASN A 27 -8.88 -2.75 -10.97
CA ASN A 27 -9.44 -1.69 -11.80
C ASN A 27 -8.56 -0.44 -11.82
N PHE A 28 -7.24 -0.62 -11.69
CA PHE A 28 -6.32 0.51 -11.74
C PHE A 28 -6.28 1.09 -13.14
N ASP A 29 -6.49 2.39 -13.24
CA ASP A 29 -6.47 3.11 -14.50
C ASP A 29 -5.83 4.48 -14.35
N ILE A 30 -5.22 4.94 -15.42
CA ILE A 30 -4.64 6.28 -15.52
C ILE A 30 -5.29 6.96 -16.70
N VAL A 31 -6.05 8.01 -16.44
CA VAL A 31 -6.80 8.74 -17.44
C VAL A 31 -6.31 10.19 -17.49
N ASP A 32 -6.15 10.71 -18.69
CA ASP A 32 -5.84 12.12 -18.90
C ASP A 32 -7.10 12.95 -18.62
N SER A 33 -7.03 13.82 -17.62
CA SER A 33 -8.14 14.72 -17.26
C SER A 33 -7.85 16.18 -17.59
N GLY A 34 -7.04 16.43 -18.62
CA GLY A 34 -6.66 17.78 -19.05
C GLY A 34 -5.32 18.18 -18.47
N SER A 35 -5.32 18.91 -17.36
CA SER A 35 -4.08 19.40 -16.74
C SER A 35 -3.39 18.38 -15.87
N LYS A 36 -4.07 17.28 -15.50
CA LYS A 36 -3.54 16.24 -14.61
C LYS A 36 -3.86 14.86 -15.14
N LEU A 37 -3.12 13.86 -14.66
CA LEU A 37 -3.52 12.47 -14.79
C LEU A 37 -4.41 12.09 -13.62
N GLN A 38 -5.51 11.41 -13.91
CA GLN A 38 -6.42 10.88 -12.90
C GLN A 38 -6.12 9.40 -12.69
N LEU A 39 -5.77 9.02 -11.47
CA LEU A 39 -5.57 7.64 -11.10
C LEU A 39 -6.79 7.15 -10.34
N THR A 40 -7.31 5.99 -10.74
CA THR A 40 -8.43 5.34 -10.05
C THR A 40 -8.10 3.89 -9.82
N GLY A 41 -8.76 3.29 -8.85
CA GLY A 41 -8.58 1.88 -8.54
C GLY A 41 -9.20 1.55 -7.20
N THR A 42 -9.17 0.25 -6.86
CA THR A 42 -9.69 -0.25 -5.59
C THR A 42 -8.64 -1.11 -4.93
N ALA A 43 -8.22 -0.72 -3.74
CA ALA A 43 -7.34 -1.50 -2.89
C ALA A 43 -8.18 -2.46 -2.04
N SER A 44 -7.67 -3.67 -1.80
CA SER A 44 -8.35 -4.62 -0.92
C SER A 44 -8.43 -4.11 0.51
N TYR A 45 -7.36 -3.44 0.97
CA TYR A 45 -7.23 -2.93 2.33
C TYR A 45 -6.54 -1.56 2.33
N GLN A 46 -6.67 -0.85 3.44
CA GLN A 46 -6.05 0.47 3.61
C GLN A 46 -4.53 0.44 3.43
N LEU A 47 -3.87 -0.63 3.88
CA LEU A 47 -2.41 -0.76 3.74
C LEU A 47 -1.97 -0.67 2.29
N ALA A 48 -2.65 -1.36 1.38
CA ALA A 48 -2.32 -1.31 -0.04
C ALA A 48 -2.50 0.10 -0.62
N LYS A 49 -3.58 0.79 -0.22
CA LYS A 49 -3.81 2.17 -0.60
C LYS A 49 -2.68 3.08 -0.12
N ASP A 50 -2.27 2.93 1.15
CA ASP A 50 -1.20 3.74 1.73
C ASP A 50 0.12 3.50 1.02
N GLU A 51 0.43 2.27 0.66
CA GLU A 51 1.66 1.93 -0.07
C GLU A 51 1.67 2.50 -1.49
N LEU A 52 0.51 2.50 -2.16
CA LEU A 52 0.40 3.15 -3.47
C LEU A 52 0.63 4.67 -3.34
N TRP A 53 0.02 5.30 -2.34
CA TRP A 53 0.23 6.71 -2.08
C TRP A 53 1.70 7.03 -1.76
N ASN A 54 2.38 6.17 -1.01
CA ASN A 54 3.81 6.34 -0.76
C ASN A 54 4.62 6.33 -2.05
N ALA A 55 4.27 5.46 -2.99
CA ALA A 55 4.91 5.42 -4.31
C ALA A 55 4.64 6.71 -5.11
N ILE A 56 3.41 7.22 -5.06
CA ILE A 56 3.04 8.49 -5.71
C ILE A 56 3.87 9.63 -5.15
N LYS A 57 3.97 9.72 -3.84
CA LYS A 57 4.66 10.83 -3.15
C LYS A 57 6.17 10.84 -3.36
N ARG A 58 6.75 9.76 -3.86
CA ARG A 58 8.17 9.75 -4.25
C ARG A 58 8.46 10.57 -5.49
N HIS A 59 7.43 10.83 -6.30
CA HIS A 59 7.60 11.65 -7.51
C HIS A 59 7.50 13.12 -7.17
N SER A 60 8.50 13.89 -7.55
CA SER A 60 8.51 15.33 -7.35
C SER A 60 7.44 15.99 -8.23
N GLY A 61 6.65 16.89 -7.65
CA GLY A 61 5.60 17.60 -8.38
C GLY A 61 4.29 16.86 -8.55
N TRP A 62 4.11 15.73 -7.88
CA TRP A 62 2.90 14.91 -8.02
C TRP A 62 1.61 15.70 -7.70
N GLU A 63 1.68 16.65 -6.77
CA GLU A 63 0.51 17.42 -6.34
C GLU A 63 -0.12 18.21 -7.49
N ASP A 64 0.72 18.67 -8.43
CA ASP A 64 0.28 19.43 -9.59
C ASP A 64 -0.02 18.55 -10.80
N GLU A 65 0.49 17.33 -10.83
CA GLU A 65 0.47 16.45 -12.00
C GLU A 65 -0.52 15.30 -11.89
N LEU A 66 -0.85 14.87 -10.67
CA LEU A 66 -1.73 13.73 -10.42
C LEU A 66 -2.91 14.11 -9.52
N ALA A 67 -4.03 13.49 -9.79
CA ALA A 67 -5.13 13.34 -8.85
C ALA A 67 -5.43 11.86 -8.72
N ALA A 68 -5.54 11.35 -7.49
CA ALA A 68 -5.78 9.93 -7.28
C ALA A 68 -7.01 9.73 -6.40
N ASP A 69 -7.86 8.81 -6.83
CA ASP A 69 -9.03 8.38 -6.08
C ASP A 69 -8.97 6.85 -5.96
N ILE A 70 -8.40 6.39 -4.87
CA ILE A 70 -8.23 4.97 -4.60
C ILE A 70 -9.19 4.56 -3.50
N LYS A 71 -10.13 3.69 -3.85
CA LYS A 71 -11.11 3.16 -2.89
C LYS A 71 -10.54 1.99 -2.12
N VAL A 72 -11.11 1.71 -0.95
CA VAL A 72 -10.74 0.55 -0.14
C VAL A 72 -11.96 -0.37 -0.04
N ALA A 73 -11.79 -1.62 -0.47
CA ALA A 73 -12.87 -2.60 -0.50
C ALA A 73 -13.23 -3.12 0.89
N ASN A 74 -12.23 -3.36 1.74
CA ASN A 74 -12.43 -3.90 3.08
C ASN A 74 -11.88 -2.93 4.13
N THR A 75 -12.71 -2.57 5.09
CA THR A 75 -12.32 -1.67 6.18
C THR A 75 -12.22 -2.39 7.52
N ASP A 76 -12.48 -3.70 7.56
CA ASP A 76 -12.40 -4.51 8.78
C ASP A 76 -10.96 -4.71 9.25
N LEU A 77 -10.04 -4.85 8.29
CA LEU A 77 -8.62 -4.98 8.55
C LEU A 77 -7.87 -3.82 7.91
N HIS A 78 -6.70 -3.50 8.47
CA HIS A 78 -5.77 -2.55 7.83
C HIS A 78 -5.15 -3.18 6.57
N GLY A 79 -4.80 -4.47 6.63
CA GLY A 79 -4.23 -5.16 5.49
C GLY A 79 -3.84 -6.59 5.80
N GLN A 80 -3.01 -7.13 4.91
CA GLN A 80 -2.34 -8.41 5.07
C GLN A 80 -0.85 -8.20 4.82
N TYR A 81 -0.04 -8.98 5.51
CA TYR A 81 1.41 -8.91 5.38
C TYR A 81 2.00 -10.31 5.24
N THR A 82 2.83 -10.52 4.23
CA THR A 82 3.56 -11.78 4.05
C THR A 82 4.90 -11.67 4.74
N VAL A 83 5.15 -12.57 5.69
CA VAL A 83 6.39 -12.60 6.47
C VAL A 83 7.58 -12.89 5.55
N LYS A 84 8.66 -12.16 5.74
CA LYS A 84 9.93 -12.33 5.04
C LYS A 84 11.00 -12.82 6.00
N GLY A 85 12.07 -13.37 5.46
CA GLY A 85 13.21 -13.78 6.28
C GLY A 85 13.75 -12.59 7.09
N GLY A 86 13.98 -12.80 8.38
CA GLY A 86 14.47 -11.77 9.28
C GLY A 86 13.40 -10.90 9.91
N ASP A 87 12.13 -11.08 9.56
CA ASP A 87 11.03 -10.33 10.16
C ASP A 87 10.75 -10.77 11.61
N SER A 88 10.19 -9.84 12.37
CA SER A 88 9.57 -10.11 13.67
C SER A 88 8.27 -9.32 13.74
N LEU A 89 7.37 -9.72 14.63
CA LEU A 89 6.12 -8.97 14.81
C LEU A 89 6.37 -7.52 15.22
N SER A 90 7.39 -7.28 16.05
CA SER A 90 7.77 -5.91 16.45
C SER A 90 8.25 -5.08 15.26
N LYS A 91 9.07 -5.67 14.39
CA LYS A 91 9.54 -4.98 13.18
C LYS A 91 8.39 -4.69 12.23
N ILE A 92 7.49 -5.65 12.05
CA ILE A 92 6.31 -5.49 11.20
C ILE A 92 5.41 -4.39 11.75
N ALA A 93 5.15 -4.39 13.07
CA ALA A 93 4.35 -3.37 13.73
C ALA A 93 4.97 -1.98 13.58
N ARG A 94 6.28 -1.89 13.72
CA ARG A 94 7.01 -0.64 13.51
C ARG A 94 6.88 -0.13 12.08
N TYR A 95 7.00 -1.04 11.12
CA TYR A 95 6.88 -0.71 9.70
C TYR A 95 5.47 -0.21 9.36
N ILE A 96 4.44 -0.94 9.82
CA ILE A 96 3.05 -0.65 9.43
C ILE A 96 2.45 0.49 10.26
N TYR A 97 2.63 0.44 11.58
CA TYR A 97 2.00 1.38 12.52
C TYR A 97 2.93 2.47 13.01
N GLY A 98 4.23 2.34 12.74
CA GLY A 98 5.22 3.25 13.32
C GLY A 98 5.49 3.01 14.80
N ASP A 99 5.01 1.90 15.37
CA ASP A 99 5.10 1.58 16.80
C ASP A 99 5.36 0.09 16.98
N ALA A 100 6.56 -0.26 17.40
CA ALA A 100 6.95 -1.65 17.63
C ALA A 100 6.12 -2.31 18.74
N SER A 101 5.66 -1.54 19.73
CA SER A 101 4.84 -2.08 20.81
C SER A 101 3.45 -2.52 20.37
N ALA A 102 3.01 -2.14 19.17
CA ALA A 102 1.74 -2.59 18.61
C ALA A 102 1.77 -4.05 18.13
N PHE A 103 2.90 -4.75 18.27
CA PHE A 103 3.02 -6.16 17.86
C PHE A 103 1.96 -7.06 18.49
N GLN A 104 1.53 -6.74 19.70
CA GLN A 104 0.52 -7.52 20.40
C GLN A 104 -0.80 -7.56 19.65
N LYS A 105 -1.17 -6.47 19.00
CA LYS A 105 -2.40 -6.41 18.19
C LYS A 105 -2.33 -7.35 17.00
N ILE A 106 -1.15 -7.42 16.36
CA ILE A 106 -0.94 -8.36 15.25
C ILE A 106 -1.01 -9.80 15.76
N PHE A 107 -0.36 -10.09 16.87
CA PHE A 107 -0.40 -11.43 17.46
C PHE A 107 -1.84 -11.85 17.79
N ASP A 108 -2.58 -10.97 18.45
CA ASP A 108 -3.96 -11.27 18.86
C ASP A 108 -4.88 -11.53 17.65
N ALA A 109 -4.65 -10.86 16.54
CA ALA A 109 -5.41 -11.07 15.30
C ALA A 109 -5.05 -12.37 14.58
N ASN A 110 -3.93 -13.00 14.93
CA ASN A 110 -3.38 -14.18 14.24
C ASN A 110 -3.17 -15.39 15.15
N ARG A 111 -3.88 -15.48 16.25
CA ARG A 111 -3.74 -16.61 17.20
C ARG A 111 -4.12 -17.95 16.59
N ASP A 112 -4.87 -17.95 15.51
CA ASP A 112 -5.21 -19.14 14.75
C ASP A 112 -4.00 -19.79 14.06
N ILE A 113 -3.00 -18.99 13.71
CA ILE A 113 -1.78 -19.47 13.03
C ILE A 113 -0.51 -19.25 13.84
N LEU A 114 -0.54 -18.40 14.87
CA LEU A 114 0.61 -18.12 15.73
C LEU A 114 0.36 -18.60 17.14
N LYS A 115 1.29 -19.41 17.66
CA LYS A 115 1.24 -19.91 19.05
C LYS A 115 1.87 -18.92 20.02
N THR A 116 2.95 -18.27 19.58
CA THR A 116 3.67 -17.26 20.37
C THR A 116 4.04 -16.09 19.48
N PRO A 117 4.20 -14.90 20.03
CA PRO A 117 4.58 -13.72 19.22
C PRO A 117 6.02 -13.79 18.69
N ASP A 118 6.85 -14.71 19.23
CA ASP A 118 8.26 -14.79 18.86
C ASP A 118 8.52 -15.73 17.69
N VAL A 119 7.56 -16.55 17.31
CA VAL A 119 7.75 -17.59 16.28
C VAL A 119 6.87 -17.27 15.07
N ILE A 120 7.49 -16.67 14.06
CA ILE A 120 6.88 -16.47 12.75
C ILE A 120 7.81 -17.04 11.68
N HIS A 121 7.22 -17.43 10.54
CA HIS A 121 7.99 -18.07 9.47
C HIS A 121 7.78 -17.30 8.14
N PRO A 122 8.84 -17.19 7.31
CA PRO A 122 8.69 -16.61 5.98
C PRO A 122 7.58 -17.31 5.20
N GLY A 123 6.78 -16.52 4.50
CA GLY A 123 5.65 -17.00 3.71
C GLY A 123 4.31 -17.02 4.45
N GLN A 124 4.30 -16.89 5.77
CA GLN A 124 3.04 -16.76 6.50
C GLN A 124 2.36 -15.45 6.14
N ILE A 125 1.04 -15.50 5.94
CA ILE A 125 0.24 -14.31 5.66
C ILE A 125 -0.46 -13.91 6.95
N LEU A 126 -0.10 -12.74 7.46
CA LEU A 126 -0.63 -12.19 8.71
C LEU A 126 -1.77 -11.21 8.41
N LYS A 127 -2.83 -11.31 9.21
CA LYS A 127 -3.88 -10.30 9.24
C LYS A 127 -3.37 -9.11 10.02
N ILE A 128 -3.48 -7.92 9.46
CA ILE A 128 -3.04 -6.68 10.09
C ILE A 128 -4.29 -5.91 10.53
N PRO A 129 -4.59 -5.87 11.83
CA PRO A 129 -5.78 -5.18 12.30
C PRO A 129 -5.65 -3.67 12.20
N ARG A 130 -6.76 -2.99 12.20
CA ARG A 130 -6.80 -1.53 12.32
C ARG A 130 -6.38 -1.13 13.74
N VAL A 131 -5.70 -0.01 13.81
CA VAL A 131 -5.28 0.55 15.09
C VAL A 131 -6.30 1.54 15.59
#